data_82605b53f3e258ee611c5f480b526d08
#
_entry.id   82605b53f3e258ee611c5f480b526d08
#
_cell.length_a   1.000
_cell.length_b   1.000
_cell.length_c   1.000
_cell.angle_alpha   90.00
_cell.angle_beta   90.00
_cell.angle_gamma   90.00
#
_symmetry.space_group_name_H-M   'P 1'
#
loop_
_entity.id
_entity.type
_entity.pdbx_description
1 polymer ?
#
loop_
_entity_poly.entity_id
_entity_poly.type
_entity_poly.pdbx_seq_one_letter_code
_entity_poly.pdbx_strand_id
1 'polypeptide(L)'
;NITTLKGGWNTPYNNYESIVLPIERWLLKQGVDIQTGVKVTDVGFRSSKTRKSVEKLHFLNNGKRAEIAVASSDFVFITIGSKVADSRTGGMNKAPGLATDKMDGAWMLWERMARKVPDLGNPEAFSGHVDQTKWGVFTVTTKGPLFAERIRKYSRVKVQGQQHILSCIDSNWGLG
;
A
#
# COMPACT_ATOMS: atom_id res chain seq x y z
N ASN A 1 4.84 1.40 -18.46
CA ASN A 1 5.27 0.02 -18.61
C ASN A 1 6.44 -0.24 -17.64
N ILE A 2 6.29 -1.19 -16.73
CA ILE A 2 7.29 -1.54 -15.69
C ILE A 2 8.64 -1.94 -16.31
N THR A 3 8.60 -2.56 -17.47
CA THR A 3 9.81 -3.00 -18.20
C THR A 3 10.67 -1.84 -18.72
N THR A 4 10.12 -0.65 -18.80
CA THR A 4 10.82 0.56 -19.28
C THR A 4 11.27 1.49 -18.16
N LEU A 5 11.04 1.13 -16.89
CA LEU A 5 11.53 1.87 -15.74
C LEU A 5 13.07 1.83 -15.69
N LYS A 6 13.66 2.98 -15.91
CA LYS A 6 15.14 3.15 -15.88
C LYS A 6 15.71 3.30 -14.47
N GLY A 7 14.92 3.11 -13.44
CA GLY A 7 15.26 3.27 -12.03
C GLY A 7 14.34 4.25 -11.33
N GLY A 8 14.41 4.28 -10.01
CA GLY A 8 13.71 5.23 -9.16
C GLY A 8 14.67 6.26 -8.59
N TRP A 9 14.24 7.50 -8.49
CA TRP A 9 14.96 8.50 -7.71
C TRP A 9 14.66 8.31 -6.24
N ASN A 10 15.68 8.15 -5.44
CA ASN A 10 15.57 8.14 -3.99
C ASN A 10 16.34 9.30 -3.40
N THR A 11 15.87 9.79 -2.27
CA THR A 11 16.67 10.72 -1.48
C THR A 11 17.90 10.01 -0.93
N PRO A 12 19.04 10.71 -0.72
CA PRO A 12 20.22 10.12 -0.09
C PRO A 12 19.95 9.71 1.37
N TYR A 13 18.86 10.12 1.94
CA TYR A 13 18.36 9.80 3.27
C TYR A 13 17.14 8.91 3.20
N ASN A 14 16.75 8.31 4.32
CA ASN A 14 15.53 7.53 4.35
C ASN A 14 14.29 8.42 4.15
N ASN A 15 13.29 7.88 3.47
CA ASN A 15 12.09 8.63 3.09
C ASN A 15 11.27 9.09 4.30
N TYR A 16 11.33 8.37 5.42
CA TYR A 16 10.60 8.74 6.62
C TYR A 16 11.10 10.07 7.19
N GLU A 17 12.42 10.18 7.41
CA GLU A 17 13.02 11.38 8.00
C GLU A 17 13.09 12.56 7.01
N SER A 18 13.28 12.27 5.72
CA SER A 18 13.47 13.32 4.72
C SER A 18 12.18 13.86 4.11
N ILE A 19 11.10 13.09 4.13
CA ILE A 19 9.82 13.46 3.51
C ILE A 19 8.68 13.40 4.50
N VAL A 20 8.45 12.25 5.13
CA VAL A 20 7.25 12.02 5.94
C VAL A 20 7.23 12.91 7.17
N LEU A 21 8.27 12.90 7.99
CA LEU A 21 8.35 13.71 9.21
C LEU A 21 8.24 15.23 8.96
N PRO A 22 8.93 15.82 7.96
CA PRO A 22 8.76 17.24 7.68
C PRO A 22 7.33 17.61 7.27
N ILE A 23 6.67 16.79 6.47
CA ILE A 23 5.28 17.01 6.04
C ILE A 23 4.34 16.89 7.25
N GLU A 24 4.48 15.83 8.05
CA GLU A 24 3.68 15.62 9.25
C GLU A 24 3.78 16.81 10.21
N ARG A 25 5.01 17.26 10.50
CA ARG A 25 5.24 18.44 11.36
C ARG A 25 4.62 19.72 10.81
N TRP A 26 4.66 19.87 9.49
CA TRP A 26 4.03 21.03 8.85
C TRP A 26 2.51 20.97 8.96
N LEU A 27 1.90 19.79 8.68
CA LEU A 27 0.46 19.59 8.79
C LEU A 27 -0.05 19.84 10.21
N LEU A 28 0.65 19.32 11.23
CA LEU A 28 0.31 19.57 12.64
C LEU A 28 0.34 21.06 12.99
N LYS A 29 1.32 21.80 12.46
CA LYS A 29 1.38 23.28 12.62
C LYS A 29 0.22 24.00 11.93
N GLN A 30 -0.36 23.42 10.87
CA GLN A 30 -1.55 23.95 10.20
C GLN A 30 -2.86 23.55 10.92
N GLY A 31 -2.79 22.87 12.07
CA GLY A 31 -3.97 22.45 12.82
C GLY A 31 -4.61 21.15 12.32
N VAL A 32 -3.92 20.39 11.48
CA VAL A 32 -4.41 19.07 11.05
C VAL A 32 -4.29 18.08 12.20
N ASP A 33 -5.38 17.40 12.52
CA ASP A 33 -5.38 16.29 13.49
C ASP A 33 -4.98 14.98 12.81
N ILE A 34 -3.82 14.46 13.17
CA ILE A 34 -3.28 13.20 12.65
C ILE A 34 -3.39 12.14 13.74
N GLN A 35 -4.26 11.17 13.54
CA GLN A 35 -4.49 10.10 14.50
C GLN A 35 -3.90 8.79 13.97
N THR A 36 -2.96 8.24 14.70
CA THR A 36 -2.39 6.90 14.47
C THR A 36 -2.98 5.87 15.44
N GLY A 37 -2.83 4.58 15.13
CA GLY A 37 -3.43 3.52 15.96
C GLY A 37 -4.95 3.43 15.85
N VAL A 38 -5.55 4.15 14.91
CA VAL A 38 -6.99 4.13 14.61
C VAL A 38 -7.24 3.24 13.40
N LYS A 39 -8.09 2.22 13.58
CA LYS A 39 -8.51 1.32 12.51
C LYS A 39 -9.95 1.62 12.12
N VAL A 40 -10.16 2.22 10.94
CA VAL A 40 -11.50 2.39 10.39
C VAL A 40 -12.08 1.01 10.04
N THR A 41 -13.23 0.70 10.60
CA THR A 41 -13.85 -0.62 10.48
C THR A 41 -15.06 -0.63 9.56
N ASP A 42 -15.73 0.52 9.42
CA ASP A 42 -16.91 0.64 8.56
C ASP A 42 -17.18 2.10 8.19
N VAL A 43 -17.96 2.29 7.12
CA VAL A 43 -18.43 3.59 6.64
C VAL A 43 -19.96 3.54 6.55
N GLY A 44 -20.61 4.47 7.23
CA GLY A 44 -22.03 4.71 7.11
C GLY A 44 -22.33 5.61 5.92
N PHE A 45 -23.29 5.20 5.09
CA PHE A 45 -23.72 5.97 3.93
C PHE A 45 -25.16 6.42 4.07
N ARG A 46 -25.38 7.69 3.79
CA ARG A 46 -26.72 8.21 3.53
C ARG A 46 -27.00 8.03 2.04
N SER A 47 -28.05 7.28 1.74
CA SER A 47 -28.48 7.04 0.37
C SER A 47 -29.71 7.87 0.07
N SER A 48 -29.67 8.66 -1.00
CA SER A 48 -30.84 9.24 -1.65
C SER A 48 -30.96 8.68 -3.07
N LYS A 49 -32.07 8.96 -3.76
CA LYS A 49 -32.27 8.49 -5.14
C LYS A 49 -31.18 8.98 -6.12
N THR A 50 -30.56 10.12 -5.83
CA THR A 50 -29.63 10.80 -6.76
C THR A 50 -28.22 10.96 -6.22
N ARG A 51 -28.01 10.75 -4.91
CA ARG A 51 -26.70 11.01 -4.28
C ARG A 51 -26.44 10.05 -3.13
N LYS A 52 -25.20 9.55 -3.08
CA LYS A 52 -24.66 8.82 -1.95
C LYS A 52 -23.62 9.69 -1.26
N SER A 53 -23.69 9.82 0.05
CA SER A 53 -22.74 10.58 0.85
C SER A 53 -22.36 9.80 2.09
N VAL A 54 -21.16 10.00 2.58
CA VAL A 54 -20.73 9.45 3.87
C VAL A 54 -21.42 10.26 4.97
N GLU A 55 -21.99 9.58 5.95
CA GLU A 55 -22.60 10.23 7.11
C GLU A 55 -21.87 9.92 8.41
N LYS A 56 -21.12 8.81 8.44
CA LYS A 56 -20.46 8.36 9.65
C LYS A 56 -19.26 7.47 9.33
N LEU A 57 -18.21 7.61 10.12
CA LEU A 57 -17.06 6.69 10.13
C LEU A 57 -17.06 5.91 11.45
N HIS A 58 -16.99 4.60 11.36
CA HIS A 58 -16.82 3.72 12.52
C HIS A 58 -15.38 3.23 12.60
N PHE A 59 -14.79 3.28 13.76
CA PHE A 59 -13.40 2.88 13.94
C PHE A 59 -13.12 2.29 15.31
N LEU A 60 -11.97 1.65 15.43
CA LEU A 60 -11.37 1.24 16.67
C LEU A 60 -10.22 2.18 17.00
N ASN A 61 -10.25 2.76 18.17
CA ASN A 61 -9.14 3.52 18.73
C ASN A 61 -8.61 2.76 19.94
N ASN A 62 -7.39 2.24 19.84
CA ASN A 62 -6.80 1.37 20.88
C ASN A 62 -7.75 0.22 21.31
N GLY A 63 -8.42 -0.40 20.35
CA GLY A 63 -9.36 -1.50 20.56
C GLY A 63 -10.76 -1.09 21.03
N LYS A 64 -11.01 0.17 21.37
CA LYS A 64 -12.34 0.68 21.75
C LYS A 64 -13.07 1.19 20.51
N ARG A 65 -14.35 0.81 20.42
CA ARG A 65 -15.22 1.29 19.34
C ARG A 65 -15.53 2.77 19.52
N ALA A 66 -15.45 3.52 18.45
CA ALA A 66 -15.82 4.91 18.37
C ALA A 66 -16.37 5.24 16.98
N GLU A 67 -16.99 6.41 16.86
CA GLU A 67 -17.53 6.90 15.60
C GLU A 67 -17.35 8.41 15.47
N ILE A 68 -17.27 8.87 14.23
CA ILE A 68 -17.28 10.29 13.87
C ILE A 68 -18.44 10.52 12.92
N ALA A 69 -19.29 11.48 13.24
CA ALA A 69 -20.30 11.98 12.32
C ALA A 69 -19.66 12.85 11.25
N VAL A 70 -20.12 12.71 10.01
CA VAL A 70 -19.65 13.50 8.87
C VAL A 70 -20.77 14.44 8.45
N ALA A 71 -20.49 15.73 8.45
CA ALA A 71 -21.45 16.75 8.03
C ALA A 71 -21.63 16.73 6.51
N SER A 72 -22.72 17.30 6.03
CA SER A 72 -23.03 17.35 4.58
C SER A 72 -22.07 18.24 3.79
N SER A 73 -21.35 19.13 4.47
CA SER A 73 -20.30 20.00 3.90
C SER A 73 -18.90 19.35 3.86
N ASP A 74 -18.73 18.21 4.54
CA ASP A 74 -17.42 17.59 4.67
C ASP A 74 -17.09 16.71 3.46
N PHE A 75 -15.79 16.58 3.20
CA PHE A 75 -15.27 15.65 2.20
C PHE A 75 -14.54 14.50 2.91
N VAL A 76 -14.80 13.29 2.44
CA VAL A 76 -14.14 12.08 2.95
C VAL A 76 -13.33 11.45 1.85
N PHE A 77 -12.02 11.33 2.05
CA PHE A 77 -11.11 10.64 1.15
C PHE A 77 -10.70 9.31 1.80
N ILE A 78 -10.86 8.22 1.08
CA ILE A 78 -10.57 6.88 1.59
C ILE A 78 -9.55 6.22 0.66
N THR A 79 -8.35 5.97 1.17
CA THR A 79 -7.27 5.31 0.44
C THR A 79 -7.14 3.88 0.92
N ILE A 80 -7.62 2.94 0.13
CA ILE A 80 -7.68 1.50 0.45
C ILE A 80 -7.27 0.66 -0.75
N GLY A 81 -7.05 -0.64 -0.53
CA GLY A 81 -6.74 -1.58 -1.61
C GLY A 81 -5.29 -1.49 -2.09
N SER A 82 -4.34 -1.22 -1.20
CA SER A 82 -2.92 -1.20 -1.53
C SER A 82 -2.36 -2.62 -1.72
N LYS A 83 -1.44 -2.80 -2.67
CA LYS A 83 -0.68 -4.06 -2.85
C LYS A 83 0.19 -4.43 -1.64
N VAL A 84 0.52 -3.47 -0.80
CA VAL A 84 1.29 -3.70 0.43
C VAL A 84 0.41 -3.98 1.65
N ALA A 85 -0.91 -3.91 1.48
CA ALA A 85 -1.85 -4.38 2.50
C ALA A 85 -1.61 -5.88 2.74
N ASP A 86 -1.72 -6.32 3.99
CA ASP A 86 -1.42 -7.70 4.41
C ASP A 86 0.01 -8.19 4.09
N SER A 87 0.95 -7.28 3.88
CA SER A 87 2.36 -7.65 3.67
C SER A 87 2.92 -8.37 4.88
N ARG A 88 3.72 -9.40 4.62
CA ARG A 88 4.48 -10.13 5.65
C ARG A 88 5.97 -10.00 5.39
N THR A 89 6.71 -9.78 6.44
CA THR A 89 8.17 -9.65 6.36
C THR A 89 8.82 -11.01 6.61
N GLY A 90 9.76 -11.35 5.75
CA GLY A 90 10.65 -12.49 5.91
C GLY A 90 12.00 -12.09 6.47
N GLY A 91 12.92 -13.03 6.51
CA GLY A 91 14.31 -12.82 6.93
C GLY A 91 15.25 -13.77 6.20
N MET A 92 16.55 -13.71 6.52
CA MET A 92 17.57 -14.52 5.86
C MET A 92 17.28 -16.03 5.90
N ASN A 93 16.68 -16.51 6.97
CA ASN A 93 16.45 -17.94 7.22
C ASN A 93 14.99 -18.35 7.13
N LYS A 94 14.09 -17.43 6.79
CA LYS A 94 12.66 -17.68 6.76
C LYS A 94 11.98 -16.85 5.68
N ALA A 95 11.46 -17.51 4.66
CA ALA A 95 10.59 -16.85 3.68
C ALA A 95 9.26 -16.42 4.35
N PRO A 96 8.70 -15.26 3.98
CA PRO A 96 7.40 -14.87 4.48
C PRO A 96 6.32 -15.76 3.86
N GLY A 97 5.35 -16.17 4.68
CA GLY A 97 4.16 -16.84 4.18
C GLY A 97 3.24 -15.88 3.41
N LEU A 98 2.46 -16.41 2.49
CA LEU A 98 1.42 -15.65 1.83
C LEU A 98 0.28 -15.33 2.80
N ALA A 99 -0.16 -14.07 2.86
CA ALA A 99 -1.33 -13.66 3.64
C ALA A 99 -2.60 -13.98 2.84
N THR A 100 -3.33 -15.02 3.24
CA THR A 100 -4.56 -15.46 2.58
C THR A 100 -5.82 -15.20 3.40
N ASP A 101 -5.65 -14.77 4.65
CA ASP A 101 -6.71 -14.58 5.62
C ASP A 101 -7.46 -13.25 5.49
N LYS A 102 -7.00 -12.36 4.63
CA LYS A 102 -7.60 -11.03 4.39
C LYS A 102 -7.83 -10.23 5.69
N MET A 103 -6.95 -10.40 6.68
CA MET A 103 -7.09 -9.74 7.99
C MET A 103 -6.76 -8.26 7.97
N ASP A 104 -6.20 -7.75 6.87
CA ASP A 104 -5.94 -6.33 6.68
C ASP A 104 -7.24 -5.51 6.66
N GLY A 105 -7.24 -4.43 7.42
CA GLY A 105 -8.40 -3.54 7.50
C GLY A 105 -8.76 -2.87 6.19
N ALA A 106 -7.79 -2.62 5.32
CA ALA A 106 -8.02 -1.92 4.05
C ALA A 106 -8.89 -2.75 3.09
N TRP A 107 -8.55 -4.03 2.88
CA TRP A 107 -9.34 -4.92 2.03
C TRP A 107 -10.72 -5.19 2.61
N MET A 108 -10.79 -5.52 3.89
CA MET A 108 -12.05 -5.76 4.58
C MET A 108 -12.96 -4.53 4.58
N LEU A 109 -12.41 -3.35 4.73
CA LEU A 109 -13.16 -2.10 4.66
C LEU A 109 -13.76 -1.90 3.28
N TRP A 110 -12.96 -2.09 2.21
CA TRP A 110 -13.45 -1.96 0.85
C TRP A 110 -14.55 -2.96 0.53
N GLU A 111 -14.39 -4.23 0.92
CA GLU A 111 -15.44 -5.25 0.75
C GLU A 111 -16.75 -4.88 1.46
N ARG A 112 -16.67 -4.31 2.67
CA ARG A 112 -17.87 -3.82 3.40
C ARG A 112 -18.53 -2.65 2.69
N MET A 113 -17.74 -1.70 2.22
CA MET A 113 -18.22 -0.54 1.49
C MET A 113 -18.88 -0.94 0.17
N ALA A 114 -18.23 -1.80 -0.62
CA ALA A 114 -18.75 -2.27 -1.90
C ALA A 114 -20.05 -3.08 -1.77
N ARG A 115 -20.21 -3.85 -0.69
CA ARG A 115 -21.48 -4.54 -0.40
C ARG A 115 -22.65 -3.56 -0.15
N LYS A 116 -22.37 -2.40 0.47
CA LYS A 116 -23.38 -1.36 0.71
C LYS A 116 -23.62 -0.49 -0.52
N VAL A 117 -22.57 -0.24 -1.28
CA VAL A 117 -22.55 0.66 -2.43
C VAL A 117 -21.76 -0.01 -3.56
N PRO A 118 -22.42 -0.79 -4.43
CA PRO A 118 -21.74 -1.54 -5.50
C PRO A 118 -20.92 -0.68 -6.47
N ASP A 119 -21.28 0.60 -6.64
CA ASP A 119 -20.55 1.54 -7.50
C ASP A 119 -19.12 1.87 -6.99
N LEU A 120 -18.78 1.45 -5.76
CA LEU A 120 -17.42 1.58 -5.22
C LEU A 120 -16.45 0.52 -5.74
N GLY A 121 -16.88 -0.27 -6.70
CA GLY A 121 -16.05 -1.23 -7.43
C GLY A 121 -16.15 -2.65 -6.89
N ASN A 122 -15.32 -3.52 -7.48
CA ASN A 122 -15.29 -4.95 -7.14
C ASN A 122 -13.94 -5.31 -6.48
N PRO A 123 -13.85 -5.30 -5.15
CA PRO A 123 -12.62 -5.68 -4.44
C PRO A 123 -12.22 -7.15 -4.69
N GLU A 124 -13.17 -8.05 -4.95
CA GLU A 124 -12.90 -9.47 -5.19
C GLU A 124 -12.00 -9.69 -6.42
N ALA A 125 -12.08 -8.83 -7.42
CA ALA A 125 -11.19 -8.88 -8.59
C ALA A 125 -9.70 -8.72 -8.20
N PHE A 126 -9.41 -8.16 -7.03
CA PHE A 126 -8.05 -7.93 -6.53
C PHE A 126 -7.69 -8.86 -5.39
N SER A 127 -8.60 -9.11 -4.46
CA SER A 127 -8.35 -9.88 -3.24
C SER A 127 -8.83 -11.33 -3.33
N GLY A 128 -9.56 -11.71 -4.37
CA GLY A 128 -10.11 -13.06 -4.54
C GLY A 128 -9.08 -14.12 -4.96
N HIS A 129 -8.03 -13.70 -5.66
CA HIS A 129 -7.00 -14.57 -6.22
C HIS A 129 -5.60 -14.19 -5.69
N VAL A 130 -5.42 -14.29 -4.38
CA VAL A 130 -4.17 -13.88 -3.70
C VAL A 130 -2.95 -14.61 -4.22
N ASP A 131 -3.08 -15.89 -4.60
CA ASP A 131 -2.04 -16.71 -5.20
C ASP A 131 -1.56 -16.16 -6.55
N GLN A 132 -2.45 -15.54 -7.34
CA GLN A 132 -2.13 -14.95 -8.64
C GLN A 132 -1.68 -13.51 -8.54
N THR A 133 -2.09 -12.79 -7.50
CA THR A 133 -1.78 -11.36 -7.31
C THR A 133 -0.66 -11.10 -6.31
N LYS A 134 -0.03 -12.14 -5.79
CA LYS A 134 1.08 -12.01 -4.85
C LYS A 134 2.24 -11.20 -5.43
N TRP A 135 2.83 -10.38 -4.59
CA TRP A 135 3.98 -9.58 -4.91
C TRP A 135 5.09 -9.81 -3.89
N GLY A 136 6.28 -10.08 -4.35
CA GLY A 136 7.45 -10.25 -3.50
C GLY A 136 8.49 -9.16 -3.78
N VAL A 137 9.00 -8.54 -2.74
CA VAL A 137 10.12 -7.59 -2.81
C VAL A 137 11.21 -8.03 -1.87
N PHE A 138 12.43 -8.00 -2.34
CA PHE A 138 13.59 -8.26 -1.49
C PHE A 138 14.71 -7.26 -1.81
N THR A 139 15.51 -6.97 -0.81
CA THR A 139 16.70 -6.12 -0.94
C THR A 139 17.94 -6.94 -0.66
N VAL A 140 18.92 -6.84 -1.55
CA VAL A 140 20.25 -7.44 -1.36
C VAL A 140 21.26 -6.35 -1.12
N THR A 141 21.88 -6.38 0.06
CA THR A 141 22.98 -5.48 0.42
C THR A 141 24.29 -6.24 0.40
N THR A 142 25.25 -5.77 -0.36
CA THR A 142 26.58 -6.39 -0.49
C THR A 142 27.67 -5.41 -0.09
N LYS A 143 28.75 -5.92 0.51
CA LYS A 143 29.91 -5.11 0.91
C LYS A 143 30.88 -4.80 -0.24
N GLY A 144 30.70 -5.42 -1.39
CA GLY A 144 31.62 -5.25 -2.53
C GLY A 144 30.87 -5.08 -3.86
N PRO A 145 31.59 -4.64 -4.92
CA PRO A 145 30.95 -4.32 -6.20
C PRO A 145 30.62 -5.55 -7.06
N LEU A 146 31.16 -6.72 -6.75
CA LEU A 146 31.08 -7.91 -7.60
C LEU A 146 29.64 -8.30 -7.99
N PHE A 147 28.72 -8.26 -7.02
CA PHE A 147 27.32 -8.59 -7.28
C PHE A 147 26.66 -7.56 -8.21
N ALA A 148 26.87 -6.27 -7.95
CA ALA A 148 26.35 -5.19 -8.77
C ALA A 148 26.92 -5.22 -10.20
N GLU A 149 28.19 -5.59 -10.37
CA GLU A 149 28.84 -5.73 -11.67
C GLU A 149 28.23 -6.91 -12.46
N ARG A 150 27.97 -8.02 -11.80
CA ARG A 150 27.32 -9.17 -12.45
C ARG A 150 25.89 -8.84 -12.86
N ILE A 151 25.10 -8.21 -12.00
CA ILE A 151 23.74 -7.77 -12.33
C ILE A 151 23.77 -6.80 -13.51
N ARG A 152 24.67 -5.84 -13.55
CA ARG A 152 24.84 -4.92 -14.70
C ARG A 152 25.10 -5.65 -16.01
N LYS A 153 25.86 -6.74 -15.96
CA LYS A 153 26.16 -7.55 -17.15
C LYS A 153 24.90 -8.22 -17.71
N TYR A 154 23.96 -8.63 -16.84
CA TYR A 154 22.72 -9.29 -17.26
C TYR A 154 21.59 -8.32 -17.59
N SER A 155 21.48 -7.22 -16.88
CA SER A 155 20.32 -6.33 -16.98
C SER A 155 20.31 -5.44 -18.22
N ARG A 156 21.42 -5.32 -18.97
CA ARG A 156 21.59 -4.39 -20.11
C ARG A 156 21.20 -2.92 -19.81
N VAL A 157 20.87 -2.60 -18.58
CA VAL A 157 20.44 -1.28 -18.15
C VAL A 157 21.66 -0.52 -17.64
N LYS A 158 21.98 0.59 -18.29
CA LYS A 158 22.92 1.57 -17.74
C LYS A 158 22.20 2.31 -16.61
N VAL A 159 22.41 1.90 -15.39
CA VAL A 159 21.80 2.53 -14.22
C VAL A 159 22.73 3.65 -13.75
N GLN A 160 22.19 4.86 -13.70
CA GLN A 160 22.82 5.96 -12.99
C GLN A 160 22.37 5.86 -11.52
N GLY A 161 23.33 5.68 -10.62
CA GLY A 161 23.07 5.57 -9.19
C GLY A 161 23.29 4.18 -8.60
N GLN A 162 22.99 4.04 -7.31
CA GLN A 162 23.27 2.83 -6.52
C GLN A 162 22.14 1.78 -6.53
N GLN A 163 21.04 2.04 -7.19
CA GLN A 163 19.89 1.12 -7.24
C GLN A 163 19.69 0.56 -8.64
N HIS A 164 19.47 -0.75 -8.69
CA HIS A 164 19.17 -1.47 -9.92
C HIS A 164 17.80 -2.11 -9.80
N ILE A 165 16.95 -1.89 -10.80
CA ILE A 165 15.69 -2.61 -10.97
C ILE A 165 15.91 -3.61 -12.09
N LEU A 166 15.76 -4.88 -11.77
CA LEU A 166 15.75 -5.97 -12.74
C LEU A 166 14.30 -6.44 -12.89
N SER A 167 13.78 -6.37 -14.09
CA SER A 167 12.47 -6.92 -14.43
C SER A 167 12.65 -8.06 -15.43
N CYS A 168 12.22 -9.26 -15.06
CA CYS A 168 12.20 -10.43 -15.91
C CYS A 168 10.74 -10.76 -16.21
N ILE A 169 10.32 -10.56 -17.45
CA ILE A 169 8.99 -10.96 -17.95
C ILE A 169 9.19 -12.14 -18.89
N ASP A 170 8.32 -13.10 -18.81
CA ASP A 170 8.37 -14.35 -19.59
C ASP A 170 9.68 -15.12 -19.43
N SER A 171 10.25 -15.08 -18.25
CA SER A 171 11.40 -15.92 -17.94
C SER A 171 10.94 -17.32 -17.56
N ASN A 172 11.65 -18.34 -18.04
CA ASN A 172 11.43 -19.74 -17.62
C ASN A 172 11.67 -19.98 -16.11
N TRP A 173 11.97 -18.93 -15.37
CA TRP A 173 12.25 -18.96 -13.94
C TRP A 173 11.00 -18.68 -13.09
N GLY A 174 9.85 -18.49 -13.73
CA GLY A 174 8.58 -18.23 -13.03
C GLY A 174 8.55 -16.88 -12.29
N LEU A 175 9.41 -15.96 -12.66
CA LEU A 175 9.45 -14.60 -12.12
C LEU A 175 8.68 -13.65 -13.05
N GLY A 176 7.44 -14.02 -13.31
CA GLY A 176 6.49 -13.18 -14.03
C GLY A 176 5.78 -12.20 -13.11
#